data_a39e2c651cd959a73f280717209c566f
#
_entry.id   a39e2c651cd959a73f280717209c566f
#
_cell.length_a   1.000
_cell.length_b   1.000
_cell.length_c   1.000
_cell.angle_alpha   90.00
_cell.angle_beta   90.00
_cell.angle_gamma   90.00
#
_symmetry.space_group_name_H-M   'P 1'
#
loop_
_entity.id
_entity.type
_entity.pdbx_description
1 polymer ?
#
loop_
_entity_poly.entity_id
_entity_poly.type
_entity_poly.pdbx_seq_one_letter_code
_entity_poly.pdbx_strand_id
1 'polypeptide(L)'
;MDYRAASSNKRYYVCSKVDIEFIKDEVLSIIDYDYQQMMLQSVPNGDHQYGVGRLEKYKESEDLFCVPVFPELRYTNEIIKRLRMYRSRIMIMKNGCYSWHADSTPRIHIPIITDIDKCFMVVEDEVIRMPVSEDVYWVDTTREHTFVNTSNDNRVHIVGCVS
;
A
#
# COMPACT_ATOMS: atom_id res chain seq x y z
N MET A 1 11.81 -12.84 3.46
CA MET A 1 11.84 -11.98 4.66
C MET A 1 10.80 -12.49 5.64
N ASP A 2 11.18 -12.66 6.89
CA ASP A 2 10.22 -12.99 7.94
C ASP A 2 9.87 -11.70 8.68
N TYR A 3 8.75 -11.09 8.31
CA TYR A 3 8.27 -9.85 8.91
C TYR A 3 7.88 -10.03 10.39
N ARG A 4 7.62 -11.26 10.84
CA ARG A 4 7.23 -11.57 12.23
C ARG A 4 8.39 -11.43 13.21
N ALA A 5 9.61 -11.79 12.80
CA ALA A 5 10.78 -11.74 13.68
C ALA A 5 11.25 -10.30 13.98
N ALA A 6 10.95 -9.33 13.10
CA ALA A 6 11.34 -7.94 13.25
C ALA A 6 10.33 -7.09 14.03
N SER A 7 9.09 -7.59 14.26
CA SER A 7 7.94 -6.76 14.61
C SER A 7 7.52 -6.75 16.07
N SER A 8 8.15 -7.53 16.97
CA SER A 8 7.57 -7.82 18.29
C SER A 8 7.18 -6.62 19.17
N ASN A 9 7.67 -5.38 18.84
CA ASN A 9 7.25 -4.15 19.53
C ASN A 9 7.26 -2.89 18.67
N LYS A 10 7.51 -2.98 17.35
CA LYS A 10 7.56 -1.81 16.47
C LYS A 10 6.24 -1.60 15.74
N ARG A 11 5.76 -0.36 15.70
CA ARG A 11 4.59 0.01 14.89
C ARG A 11 4.92 0.15 13.41
N TYR A 12 6.17 0.52 13.09
CA TYR A 12 6.66 0.59 11.71
C TYR A 12 8.18 0.50 11.66
N TYR A 13 8.72 0.19 10.48
CA TYR A 13 10.16 0.26 10.18
C TYR A 13 10.39 0.25 8.66
N VAL A 14 11.58 0.72 8.25
CA VAL A 14 12.03 0.57 6.86
C VAL A 14 12.45 -0.89 6.65
N CYS A 15 11.72 -1.60 5.82
CA CYS A 15 11.91 -3.06 5.63
C CYS A 15 12.70 -3.40 4.36
N SER A 16 12.80 -2.47 3.41
CA SER A 16 13.52 -2.66 2.14
C SER A 16 13.82 -1.33 1.47
N LYS A 17 14.57 -1.40 0.37
CA LYS A 17 14.85 -0.26 -0.52
C LYS A 17 14.55 -0.64 -1.97
N VAL A 18 14.12 0.36 -2.75
CA VAL A 18 13.74 0.21 -4.15
C VAL A 18 14.28 1.39 -4.99
N ASP A 19 14.35 1.22 -6.29
CA ASP A 19 14.50 2.36 -7.19
C ASP A 19 13.12 2.99 -7.40
N ILE A 20 12.87 4.06 -6.64
CA ILE A 20 11.55 4.69 -6.60
C ILE A 20 11.19 5.36 -7.93
N GLU A 21 12.17 5.85 -8.72
CA GLU A 21 11.88 6.50 -9.98
C GLU A 21 11.32 5.50 -11.01
N PHE A 22 11.85 4.27 -11.07
CA PHE A 22 11.25 3.22 -11.92
C PHE A 22 9.82 2.89 -11.53
N ILE A 23 9.56 2.75 -10.23
CA ILE A 23 8.19 2.46 -9.75
C ILE A 23 7.25 3.63 -10.08
N LYS A 24 7.69 4.88 -9.86
CA LYS A 24 6.90 6.07 -10.19
C LYS A 24 6.56 6.12 -11.66
N ASP A 25 7.53 5.93 -12.54
CA ASP A 25 7.32 5.95 -13.99
C ASP A 25 6.28 4.91 -14.41
N GLU A 26 6.40 3.68 -13.92
CA GLU A 26 5.45 2.62 -14.22
C GLU A 26 4.05 2.92 -13.66
N VAL A 27 3.95 3.28 -12.38
CA VAL A 27 2.66 3.55 -11.72
C VAL A 27 1.95 4.75 -12.33
N LEU A 28 2.67 5.86 -12.60
CA LEU A 28 2.09 7.05 -13.18
C LEU A 28 1.64 6.85 -14.64
N SER A 29 2.16 5.83 -15.33
CA SER A 29 1.73 5.48 -16.68
C SER A 29 0.33 4.85 -16.74
N ILE A 30 -0.17 4.28 -15.63
CA ILE A 30 -1.44 3.56 -15.59
C ILE A 30 -2.46 4.15 -14.61
N ILE A 31 -2.04 5.12 -13.76
CA ILE A 31 -2.90 5.65 -12.70
C ILE A 31 -4.10 6.40 -13.29
N ASP A 32 -5.26 6.14 -12.71
CA ASP A 32 -6.51 6.85 -12.99
C ASP A 32 -7.04 7.47 -11.69
N TYR A 33 -7.01 8.79 -11.62
CA TYR A 33 -7.40 9.56 -10.44
C TYR A 33 -8.93 9.62 -10.19
N ASP A 34 -9.73 9.04 -11.07
CA ASP A 34 -11.17 8.84 -10.83
C ASP A 34 -11.42 7.69 -9.83
N TYR A 35 -10.45 6.81 -9.64
CA TYR A 35 -10.52 5.75 -8.64
C TYR A 35 -9.81 6.15 -7.33
N GLN A 36 -10.35 5.67 -6.21
CA GLN A 36 -9.66 5.76 -4.92
C GLN A 36 -8.66 4.62 -4.71
N GLN A 37 -8.89 3.49 -5.36
CA GLN A 37 -8.04 2.32 -5.32
C GLN A 37 -7.99 1.65 -6.68
N MET A 38 -6.80 1.17 -7.05
CA MET A 38 -6.59 0.33 -8.24
C MET A 38 -5.74 -0.88 -7.85
N MET A 39 -6.25 -2.09 -8.06
CA MET A 39 -5.50 -3.30 -7.75
C MET A 39 -4.30 -3.46 -8.68
N LEU A 40 -3.13 -3.72 -8.11
CA LEU A 40 -1.93 -4.18 -8.81
C LEU A 40 -1.86 -5.71 -8.84
N GLN A 41 -2.49 -6.35 -7.86
CA GLN A 41 -2.66 -7.80 -7.80
C GLN A 41 -4.13 -8.12 -7.57
N SER A 42 -4.65 -9.10 -8.33
CA SER A 42 -5.99 -9.63 -8.17
C SER A 42 -5.96 -11.17 -8.20
N VAL A 43 -7.10 -11.79 -8.30
CA VAL A 43 -7.24 -13.23 -8.58
C VAL A 43 -7.13 -13.50 -10.08
N PRO A 44 -6.99 -14.76 -10.53
CA PRO A 44 -7.03 -15.07 -11.96
C PRO A 44 -8.26 -14.47 -12.65
N ASN A 45 -8.05 -13.76 -13.76
CA ASN A 45 -9.07 -13.02 -14.52
C ASN A 45 -9.72 -11.82 -13.77
N GLY A 46 -9.22 -11.45 -12.60
CA GLY A 46 -9.64 -10.22 -11.93
C GLY A 46 -9.02 -8.99 -12.58
N ASP A 47 -9.76 -7.89 -12.61
CA ASP A 47 -9.29 -6.60 -13.12
C ASP A 47 -8.81 -5.68 -11.98
N HIS A 48 -8.47 -4.44 -12.32
CA HIS A 48 -7.97 -3.44 -11.36
C HIS A 48 -9.02 -2.99 -10.33
N GLN A 49 -10.27 -3.39 -10.44
CA GLN A 49 -11.34 -3.11 -9.47
C GLN A 49 -11.74 -4.34 -8.66
N TYR A 50 -11.38 -5.55 -9.10
CA TYR A 50 -11.70 -6.76 -8.36
C TYR A 50 -10.72 -6.97 -7.20
N GLY A 51 -11.17 -6.72 -5.98
CA GLY A 51 -10.39 -6.77 -4.74
C GLY A 51 -10.39 -5.44 -3.97
N VAL A 52 -10.95 -4.37 -4.57
CA VAL A 52 -11.02 -3.03 -3.95
C VAL A 52 -12.01 -2.99 -2.79
N GLY A 53 -11.67 -2.26 -1.75
CA GLY A 53 -12.54 -2.03 -0.59
C GLY A 53 -12.54 -3.18 0.40
N ARG A 54 -13.69 -3.46 1.01
CA ARG A 54 -13.82 -4.49 2.04
C ARG A 54 -13.74 -5.89 1.44
N LEU A 55 -12.94 -6.75 2.06
CA LEU A 55 -12.70 -8.11 1.58
C LEU A 55 -13.94 -9.00 1.63
N GLU A 56 -14.85 -8.76 2.56
CA GLU A 56 -16.10 -9.53 2.73
C GLU A 56 -17.03 -9.50 1.51
N LYS A 57 -16.77 -8.60 0.57
CA LYS A 57 -17.49 -8.57 -0.72
C LYS A 57 -17.08 -9.69 -1.67
N TYR A 58 -15.92 -10.32 -1.43
CA TYR A 58 -15.31 -11.29 -2.31
C TYR A 58 -15.35 -12.69 -1.69
N LYS A 59 -15.30 -13.73 -2.53
CA LYS A 59 -15.29 -15.13 -2.09
C LYS A 59 -13.90 -15.59 -1.67
N GLU A 60 -12.88 -14.93 -2.24
CA GLU A 60 -11.49 -15.30 -2.08
C GLU A 60 -10.93 -14.74 -0.78
N SER A 61 -10.04 -15.50 -0.13
CA SER A 61 -9.22 -15.00 0.96
C SER A 61 -8.17 -14.00 0.45
N GLU A 62 -7.71 -13.12 1.33
CA GLU A 62 -6.83 -11.99 0.99
C GLU A 62 -5.55 -12.42 0.27
N ASP A 63 -4.96 -13.56 0.68
CA ASP A 63 -3.71 -14.12 0.15
C ASP A 63 -3.82 -14.68 -1.27
N LEU A 64 -5.04 -14.89 -1.78
CA LEU A 64 -5.25 -15.34 -3.16
C LEU A 64 -5.15 -14.21 -4.20
N PHE A 65 -5.14 -12.95 -3.77
CA PHE A 65 -4.96 -11.79 -4.64
C PHE A 65 -3.47 -11.58 -4.96
N CYS A 66 -2.87 -12.47 -5.73
CA CYS A 66 -1.44 -12.49 -6.03
C CYS A 66 -1.08 -12.47 -7.53
N VAL A 67 -2.10 -12.38 -8.42
CA VAL A 67 -1.88 -12.33 -9.87
C VAL A 67 -1.72 -10.87 -10.32
N PRO A 68 -0.64 -10.50 -11.02
CA PRO A 68 -0.46 -9.14 -11.55
C PRO A 68 -1.60 -8.75 -12.50
N VAL A 69 -2.20 -7.57 -12.26
CA VAL A 69 -3.24 -6.99 -13.11
C VAL A 69 -2.62 -6.29 -14.33
N PHE A 70 -1.46 -5.66 -14.13
CA PHE A 70 -0.72 -4.92 -15.14
C PHE A 70 0.63 -5.58 -15.39
N PRO A 71 0.71 -6.59 -16.27
CA PRO A 71 1.95 -7.35 -16.49
C PRO A 71 3.08 -6.50 -17.11
N GLU A 72 2.75 -5.36 -17.73
CA GLU A 72 3.70 -4.39 -18.28
C GLU A 72 4.51 -3.64 -17.21
N LEU A 73 4.02 -3.54 -15.96
CA LEU A 73 4.73 -2.91 -14.83
C LEU A 73 5.80 -3.87 -14.28
N ARG A 74 6.82 -4.13 -15.08
CA ARG A 74 7.77 -5.22 -14.82
C ARG A 74 8.53 -5.05 -13.52
N TYR A 75 9.10 -3.86 -13.29
CA TYR A 75 9.88 -3.59 -12.09
C TYR A 75 8.98 -3.57 -10.84
N THR A 76 7.84 -2.90 -10.89
CA THR A 76 6.87 -2.88 -9.79
C THR A 76 6.43 -4.29 -9.40
N ASN A 77 6.08 -5.13 -10.39
CA ASN A 77 5.68 -6.52 -10.14
C ASN A 77 6.82 -7.35 -9.53
N GLU A 78 8.07 -7.14 -9.96
CA GLU A 78 9.23 -7.80 -9.37
C GLU A 78 9.41 -7.40 -7.89
N ILE A 79 9.27 -6.11 -7.57
CA ILE A 79 9.34 -5.61 -6.19
C ILE A 79 8.24 -6.20 -5.33
N ILE A 80 6.98 -6.18 -5.80
CA ILE A 80 5.83 -6.78 -5.11
C ILE A 80 6.11 -8.26 -4.78
N LYS A 81 6.61 -9.02 -5.76
CA LYS A 81 6.98 -10.44 -5.57
C LYS A 81 8.13 -10.61 -4.58
N ARG A 82 9.19 -9.81 -4.69
CA ARG A 82 10.35 -9.83 -3.80
C ARG A 82 9.95 -9.56 -2.35
N LEU A 83 9.04 -8.62 -2.14
CA LEU A 83 8.50 -8.26 -0.83
C LEU A 83 7.41 -9.23 -0.33
N ARG A 84 7.06 -10.25 -1.12
CA ARG A 84 5.99 -11.22 -0.81
C ARG A 84 4.66 -10.54 -0.49
N MET A 85 4.38 -9.45 -1.17
CA MET A 85 3.10 -8.76 -1.02
C MET A 85 2.00 -9.54 -1.74
N TYR A 86 0.82 -9.49 -1.18
CA TYR A 86 -0.42 -9.90 -1.84
C TYR A 86 -1.48 -8.82 -1.70
N ARG A 87 -2.50 -8.85 -2.52
CA ARG A 87 -3.56 -7.83 -2.58
C ARG A 87 -2.98 -6.40 -2.62
N SER A 88 -1.87 -6.24 -3.35
CA SER A 88 -1.25 -4.93 -3.54
C SER A 88 -2.10 -4.06 -4.45
N ARG A 89 -2.15 -2.78 -4.13
CA ARG A 89 -2.98 -1.79 -4.83
C ARG A 89 -2.38 -0.40 -4.75
N ILE A 90 -2.72 0.42 -5.71
CA ILE A 90 -2.50 1.86 -5.67
C ILE A 90 -3.63 2.45 -4.82
N MET A 91 -3.27 3.16 -3.75
CA MET A 91 -4.20 3.89 -2.90
C MET A 91 -4.08 5.38 -3.18
N ILE A 92 -5.17 5.99 -3.65
CA ILE A 92 -5.24 7.41 -3.99
C ILE A 92 -6.14 8.09 -2.96
N MET A 93 -5.56 8.99 -2.17
CA MET A 93 -6.27 9.67 -1.11
C MET A 93 -6.28 11.18 -1.36
N LYS A 94 -7.47 11.74 -1.54
CA LYS A 94 -7.72 13.18 -1.56
C LYS A 94 -7.64 13.77 -0.15
N ASN A 95 -7.80 15.09 -0.03
CA ASN A 95 -7.93 15.74 1.27
C ASN A 95 -8.98 15.03 2.15
N GLY A 96 -8.60 14.70 3.38
CA GLY A 96 -9.45 14.01 4.35
C GLY A 96 -8.70 13.05 5.25
N CYS A 97 -9.45 12.24 5.97
CA CYS A 97 -8.92 11.16 6.79
C CYS A 97 -9.80 9.92 6.69
N TYR A 98 -9.19 8.76 6.91
CA TYR A 98 -9.96 7.52 7.08
C TYR A 98 -10.48 7.42 8.51
N SER A 99 -11.59 6.68 8.69
CA SER A 99 -12.03 6.28 10.04
C SER A 99 -10.98 5.39 10.69
N TRP A 100 -10.88 5.46 12.02
CA TRP A 100 -10.05 4.54 12.79
C TRP A 100 -10.51 3.11 12.57
N HIS A 101 -9.56 2.23 12.29
CA HIS A 101 -9.82 0.79 12.08
C HIS A 101 -8.52 0.00 12.28
N ALA A 102 -8.67 -1.31 12.37
CA ALA A 102 -7.59 -2.26 12.38
C ALA A 102 -7.75 -3.24 11.21
N ASP A 103 -6.66 -3.58 10.54
CA ASP A 103 -6.63 -4.56 9.46
C ASP A 103 -6.38 -5.98 10.00
N SER A 104 -6.61 -6.99 9.17
CA SER A 104 -6.32 -8.39 9.52
C SER A 104 -4.83 -8.73 9.46
N THR A 105 -4.05 -7.99 8.68
CA THR A 105 -2.61 -8.22 8.44
C THR A 105 -1.86 -6.89 8.36
N PRO A 106 -0.54 -6.88 8.65
CA PRO A 106 0.31 -5.72 8.40
C PRO A 106 0.33 -5.32 6.94
N ARG A 107 0.78 -4.10 6.68
CA ARG A 107 0.87 -3.54 5.32
C ARG A 107 2.29 -3.08 5.00
N ILE A 108 2.66 -3.26 3.74
CA ILE A 108 3.81 -2.60 3.14
C ILE A 108 3.31 -1.33 2.45
N HIS A 109 4.01 -0.23 2.65
CA HIS A 109 3.79 1.04 1.97
C HIS A 109 5.00 1.43 1.13
N ILE A 110 4.74 1.80 -0.13
CA ILE A 110 5.71 2.43 -1.03
C ILE A 110 5.10 3.77 -1.44
N PRO A 111 5.57 4.90 -0.87
CA PRO A 111 5.08 6.22 -1.21
C PRO A 111 5.45 6.62 -2.64
N ILE A 112 4.49 7.08 -3.44
CA ILE A 112 4.65 7.51 -4.83
C ILE A 112 4.49 9.03 -4.96
N ILE A 113 3.43 9.58 -4.35
CA ILE A 113 3.17 11.01 -4.23
C ILE A 113 2.73 11.27 -2.80
N THR A 114 3.44 12.13 -2.09
CA THR A 114 3.05 12.55 -0.73
C THR A 114 3.64 13.92 -0.39
N ASP A 115 2.88 14.74 0.30
CA ASP A 115 3.35 15.94 0.97
C ASP A 115 3.71 15.54 2.41
N ILE A 116 5.00 15.51 2.73
CA ILE A 116 5.51 14.99 4.00
C ILE A 116 5.03 15.79 5.21
N ASP A 117 4.72 17.07 5.02
CA ASP A 117 4.25 17.94 6.10
C ASP A 117 2.74 17.79 6.36
N LYS A 118 1.99 17.37 5.32
CA LYS A 118 0.53 17.34 5.34
C LYS A 118 -0.07 15.94 5.28
N CYS A 119 0.72 14.94 4.92
CA CYS A 119 0.29 13.54 4.85
C CYS A 119 0.98 12.73 5.95
N PHE A 120 0.20 12.02 6.75
CA PHE A 120 0.73 11.15 7.80
C PHE A 120 -0.24 10.04 8.16
N MET A 121 0.30 9.00 8.73
CA MET A 121 -0.45 7.91 9.31
C MET A 121 -0.35 8.01 10.84
N VAL A 122 -1.40 7.62 11.54
CA VAL A 122 -1.36 7.48 12.99
C VAL A 122 -1.67 6.04 13.33
N VAL A 123 -0.77 5.38 14.05
CA VAL A 123 -0.97 4.03 14.58
C VAL A 123 -0.98 4.13 16.09
N GLU A 124 -2.13 3.89 16.69
CA GLU A 124 -2.39 4.14 18.12
C GLU A 124 -2.09 5.59 18.51
N ASP A 125 -0.97 5.87 19.17
CA ASP A 125 -0.50 7.18 19.62
C ASP A 125 0.74 7.68 18.84
N GLU A 126 1.19 6.95 17.81
CA GLU A 126 2.40 7.28 17.05
C GLU A 126 2.07 7.85 15.67
N VAL A 127 2.60 9.04 15.39
CA VAL A 127 2.50 9.67 14.06
C VAL A 127 3.64 9.19 13.18
N ILE A 128 3.31 8.62 12.03
CA ILE A 128 4.24 8.06 11.07
C ILE A 128 4.23 8.90 9.79
N ARG A 129 5.38 9.40 9.39
CA ARG A 129 5.57 10.12 8.12
C ARG A 129 6.43 9.29 7.19
N MET A 130 5.94 9.09 5.97
CA MET A 130 6.58 8.25 4.96
C MET A 130 6.86 9.10 3.71
N PRO A 131 8.05 9.73 3.61
CA PRO A 131 8.41 10.51 2.43
C PRO A 131 8.56 9.63 1.18
N VAL A 132 8.43 10.23 0.00
CA VAL A 132 8.83 9.60 -1.25
C VAL A 132 10.34 9.48 -1.26
N SER A 133 10.85 8.27 -1.25
CA SER A 133 12.28 7.93 -1.22
C SER A 133 12.50 6.50 -1.70
N GLU A 134 13.71 6.02 -1.61
CA GLU A 134 14.03 4.59 -1.84
C GLU A 134 13.45 3.65 -0.76
N ASP A 135 13.02 4.19 0.37
CA ASP A 135 12.58 3.40 1.53
C ASP A 135 11.20 2.79 1.33
N VAL A 136 11.08 1.53 1.71
CA VAL A 136 9.84 0.78 1.79
C VAL A 136 9.49 0.56 3.26
N TYR A 137 8.26 0.85 3.63
CA TYR A 137 7.81 0.82 5.02
C TYR A 137 6.92 -0.39 5.28
N TRP A 138 7.28 -1.16 6.31
CA TRP A 138 6.37 -2.10 6.95
C TRP A 138 5.64 -1.36 8.09
N VAL A 139 4.31 -1.52 8.17
CA VAL A 139 3.48 -0.90 9.20
C VAL A 139 2.57 -1.95 9.82
N ASP A 140 2.51 -1.98 11.15
CA ASP A 140 1.59 -2.85 11.90
C ASP A 140 0.17 -2.28 11.90
N THR A 141 -0.52 -2.45 10.80
CA THR A 141 -1.91 -2.03 10.64
C THR A 141 -2.92 -2.96 11.31
N THR A 142 -2.47 -4.01 12.01
CA THR A 142 -3.34 -4.81 12.89
C THR A 142 -3.73 -4.04 14.16
N ARG A 143 -3.05 -2.92 14.42
CA ARG A 143 -3.38 -1.95 15.46
C ARG A 143 -4.33 -0.89 14.92
N GLU A 144 -5.07 -0.24 15.82
CA GLU A 144 -5.94 0.89 15.48
C GLU A 144 -5.14 2.00 14.79
N HIS A 145 -5.56 2.36 13.58
CA HIS A 145 -4.86 3.35 12.77
C HIS A 145 -5.79 4.16 11.88
N THR A 146 -5.28 5.30 11.43
CA THR A 146 -5.90 6.13 10.41
C THR A 146 -4.84 6.75 9.51
N PHE A 147 -5.22 7.19 8.33
CA PHE A 147 -4.39 7.96 7.43
C PHE A 147 -5.01 9.34 7.20
N VAL A 148 -4.18 10.37 7.20
CA VAL A 148 -4.59 11.78 7.07
C VAL A 148 -3.85 12.42 5.90
N ASN A 149 -4.59 13.14 5.05
CA ASN A 149 -4.06 14.03 4.02
C ASN A 149 -4.74 15.39 4.17
N THR A 150 -4.00 16.38 4.65
CA THR A 150 -4.48 17.76 4.80
C THR A 150 -4.07 18.66 3.63
N SER A 151 -3.44 18.10 2.59
CA SER A 151 -3.07 18.84 1.38
C SER A 151 -4.23 18.96 0.39
N ASN A 152 -4.07 19.84 -0.60
CA ASN A 152 -4.99 19.93 -1.74
C ASN A 152 -4.65 18.91 -2.84
N ASP A 153 -3.51 18.25 -2.75
CA ASP A 153 -3.03 17.28 -3.74
C ASP A 153 -3.37 15.85 -3.33
N ASN A 154 -3.43 14.95 -4.31
CA ASN A 154 -3.61 13.54 -4.05
C ASN A 154 -2.35 12.95 -3.38
N ARG A 155 -2.55 12.16 -2.35
CA ARG A 155 -1.53 11.27 -1.81
C ARG A 155 -1.68 9.91 -2.49
N VAL A 156 -0.57 9.37 -3.01
CA VAL A 156 -0.56 8.09 -3.71
C VAL A 156 0.51 7.17 -3.09
N HIS A 157 0.08 6.01 -2.63
CA HIS A 157 0.98 4.93 -2.18
C HIS A 157 0.63 3.62 -2.90
N ILE A 158 1.63 2.78 -3.14
CA ILE A 158 1.38 1.35 -3.27
C ILE A 158 1.24 0.79 -1.86
N VAL A 159 0.18 0.04 -1.62
CA VAL A 159 -0.09 -0.63 -0.35
C VAL A 159 -0.38 -2.11 -0.61
N GLY A 160 0.29 -2.99 0.08
CA GLY A 160 0.06 -4.44 -0.03
C GLY A 160 0.06 -5.13 1.32
N CYS A 161 -0.63 -6.25 1.38
CA CYS A 161 -0.70 -7.10 2.55
C CYS A 161 0.55 -7.98 2.64
N VAL A 162 0.98 -8.28 3.85
CA VAL A 162 2.05 -9.24 4.14
C VAL A 162 1.67 -10.06 5.39
N SER A 163 2.23 -11.26 5.49
CA SER A 163 2.01 -12.17 6.63
C SER A 163 3.27 -12.33 7.49
#